data_73bdd29b6d8c3d0ad31049d5a2a8e566
#
_entry.id   73bdd29b6d8c3d0ad31049d5a2a8e566
#
_cell.length_a   1.000
_cell.length_b   1.000
_cell.length_c   1.000
_cell.angle_alpha   90.00
_cell.angle_beta   90.00
_cell.angle_gamma   90.00
#
_symmetry.space_group_name_H-M   'P 1'
#
loop_
_entity.id
_entity.type
_entity.pdbx_description
1 polymer ?
#
loop_
_entity_poly.entity_id
_entity_poly.type
_entity_poly.pdbx_seq_one_letter_code
_entity_poly.pdbx_strand_id
1 'polypeptide(L)'
;MEQIISYFDNIPSLHRSLILIGGISLFWFLEGFIPLFKFNYKKWLHAIPNIFFTLTTVLINFFLAFILLKTSDWTIHNNFGFLNWIPETPLWAQVLLGVVFLDFIGAYLPHYVEHQIKPLWMVHLVHHSDHKVDTTTANRHHPLESVVRFSFTLLGVFLLGTSVGVIMLYQALSVIASQFNHA
;
A
#
# COMPACT_ATOMS: atom_id res chain seq x y z
N MET A 1 -0.33 -22.12 -3.80
CA MET A 1 -0.78 -20.80 -4.21
C MET A 1 -2.26 -20.58 -3.89
N GLU A 2 -3.15 -21.51 -4.27
CA GLU A 2 -4.59 -21.42 -3.99
C GLU A 2 -4.93 -21.14 -2.53
N GLN A 3 -4.33 -21.88 -1.60
CA GLN A 3 -4.53 -21.65 -0.16
C GLN A 3 -4.14 -20.25 0.30
N ILE A 4 -3.07 -19.70 -0.27
CA ILE A 4 -2.61 -18.33 0.04
C ILE A 4 -3.66 -17.32 -0.46
N ILE A 5 -4.09 -17.44 -1.70
CA ILE A 5 -5.08 -16.50 -2.27
C ILE A 5 -6.41 -16.62 -1.53
N SER A 6 -6.89 -17.84 -1.28
CA SER A 6 -8.11 -18.08 -0.49
C SER A 6 -8.03 -17.49 0.93
N TYR A 7 -6.86 -17.55 1.57
CA TYR A 7 -6.64 -16.87 2.86
C TYR A 7 -6.76 -15.35 2.72
N PHE A 8 -6.12 -14.76 1.69
CA PHE A 8 -6.17 -13.31 1.47
C PHE A 8 -7.54 -12.83 0.97
N ASP A 9 -8.31 -13.64 0.24
CA ASP A 9 -9.71 -13.33 -0.12
C ASP A 9 -10.59 -13.13 1.13
N ASN A 10 -10.30 -13.87 2.21
CA ASN A 10 -11.07 -13.88 3.44
C ASN A 10 -10.28 -13.35 4.66
N ILE A 11 -9.22 -12.59 4.44
CA ILE A 11 -8.31 -12.17 5.51
C ILE A 11 -9.05 -11.39 6.60
N PRO A 12 -9.02 -11.84 7.88
CA PRO A 12 -9.66 -11.15 8.98
C PRO A 12 -9.08 -9.75 9.18
N SER A 13 -9.93 -8.80 9.59
CA SER A 13 -9.48 -7.42 9.88
C SER A 13 -8.36 -7.35 10.91
N LEU A 14 -8.41 -8.25 11.91
CA LEU A 14 -7.33 -8.37 12.90
C LEU A 14 -5.98 -8.71 12.26
N HIS A 15 -5.95 -9.67 11.32
CA HIS A 15 -4.70 -10.06 10.65
C HIS A 15 -4.14 -8.93 9.79
N ARG A 16 -5.00 -8.16 9.10
CA ARG A 16 -4.57 -6.95 8.35
C ARG A 16 -3.96 -5.91 9.28
N SER A 17 -4.58 -5.68 10.43
CA SER A 17 -4.04 -4.76 11.45
C SER A 17 -2.71 -5.26 12.00
N LEU A 18 -2.56 -6.58 12.23
CA LEU A 18 -1.33 -7.17 12.71
C LEU A 18 -0.20 -7.10 11.67
N ILE A 19 -0.50 -7.21 10.37
CA ILE A 19 0.50 -7.01 9.30
C ILE A 19 1.02 -5.57 9.34
N LEU A 20 0.13 -4.58 9.42
CA LEU A 20 0.52 -3.17 9.46
C LEU A 20 1.31 -2.84 10.74
N ILE A 21 0.73 -3.12 11.91
CA ILE A 21 1.34 -2.77 13.20
C ILE A 21 2.59 -3.60 13.46
N GLY A 22 2.54 -4.89 13.12
CA GLY A 22 3.67 -5.81 13.27
C GLY A 22 4.84 -5.42 12.38
N GLY A 23 4.59 -5.02 11.15
CA GLY A 23 5.62 -4.53 10.23
C GLY A 23 6.27 -3.25 10.75
N ILE A 24 5.47 -2.22 11.10
CA ILE A 24 5.98 -0.98 11.70
C ILE A 24 6.81 -1.28 12.95
N SER A 25 6.29 -2.11 13.86
CA SER A 25 6.99 -2.44 15.10
C SER A 25 8.30 -3.17 14.82
N LEU A 26 8.29 -4.18 13.95
CA LEU A 26 9.46 -4.97 13.60
C LEU A 26 10.58 -4.07 13.04
N PHE A 27 10.29 -3.31 12.00
CA PHE A 27 11.31 -2.46 11.36
C PHE A 27 11.76 -1.31 12.26
N TRP A 28 10.85 -0.72 13.05
CA TRP A 28 11.19 0.32 14.01
C TRP A 28 12.12 -0.20 15.12
N PHE A 29 11.93 -1.46 15.58
CA PHE A 29 12.87 -2.12 16.49
C PHE A 29 14.20 -2.42 15.78
N LEU A 30 14.16 -3.02 14.60
CA LEU A 30 15.38 -3.37 13.86
C LEU A 30 16.27 -2.16 13.60
N GLU A 31 15.71 -1.04 13.14
CA GLU A 31 16.49 0.20 12.95
C GLU A 31 17.00 0.80 14.28
N GLY A 32 16.35 0.49 15.41
CA GLY A 32 16.83 0.88 16.72
C GLY A 32 18.04 0.09 17.19
N PHE A 33 18.14 -1.20 16.79
CA PHE A 33 19.26 -2.09 17.14
C PHE A 33 20.41 -2.04 16.14
N ILE A 34 20.10 -1.82 14.85
CA ILE A 34 21.08 -1.82 13.75
C ILE A 34 20.91 -0.51 12.96
N PRO A 35 21.14 0.66 13.58
CA PRO A 35 20.92 1.93 12.91
C PRO A 35 21.96 2.16 11.82
N LEU A 36 21.51 2.48 10.59
CA LEU A 36 22.37 2.97 9.52
C LEU A 36 23.00 4.34 9.87
N PHE A 37 22.26 5.16 10.62
CA PHE A 37 22.69 6.48 11.08
C PHE A 37 22.42 6.65 12.58
N LYS A 38 23.25 7.41 13.28
CA LYS A 38 23.00 7.73 14.69
C LYS A 38 21.75 8.60 14.84
N PHE A 39 20.80 8.16 15.65
CA PHE A 39 19.60 8.94 15.97
C PHE A 39 19.94 10.08 16.93
N ASN A 40 20.02 11.31 16.44
CA ASN A 40 20.25 12.52 17.24
C ASN A 40 18.93 13.19 17.66
N TYR A 41 17.83 12.40 17.81
CA TYR A 41 16.51 12.88 18.14
C TYR A 41 15.72 11.89 18.99
N LYS A 42 14.63 12.36 19.60
CA LYS A 42 13.73 11.51 20.38
C LYS A 42 12.74 10.81 19.42
N LYS A 43 13.02 9.56 19.04
CA LYS A 43 12.20 8.76 18.09
C LYS A 43 10.70 8.82 18.41
N TRP A 44 10.30 8.73 19.67
CA TRP A 44 8.88 8.80 20.06
C TRP A 44 8.21 10.13 19.70
N LEU A 45 8.88 11.26 19.90
CA LEU A 45 8.33 12.57 19.55
C LEU A 45 8.25 12.76 18.04
N HIS A 46 9.20 12.19 17.32
CA HIS A 46 9.20 12.17 15.86
C HIS A 46 8.09 11.29 15.30
N ALA A 47 7.81 10.13 15.91
CA ALA A 47 6.77 9.22 15.47
C ALA A 47 5.34 9.79 15.62
N ILE A 48 5.08 10.73 16.55
CA ILE A 48 3.73 11.26 16.81
C ILE A 48 3.06 11.82 15.54
N PRO A 49 3.63 12.78 14.79
CA PRO A 49 3.02 13.27 13.56
C PRO A 49 2.89 12.18 12.50
N ASN A 50 3.84 11.25 12.40
CA ASN A 50 3.81 10.16 11.43
C ASN A 50 2.67 9.18 11.74
N ILE A 51 2.46 8.83 13.02
CA ILE A 51 1.32 8.02 13.46
C ILE A 51 -0.01 8.74 13.19
N PHE A 52 -0.09 10.06 13.42
CA PHE A 52 -1.29 10.82 13.07
C PHE A 52 -1.63 10.67 11.58
N PHE A 53 -0.67 10.86 10.67
CA PHE A 53 -0.88 10.67 9.24
C PHE A 53 -1.20 9.22 8.87
N THR A 54 -0.58 8.24 9.53
CA THR A 54 -0.93 6.82 9.37
C THR A 54 -2.40 6.58 9.69
N LEU A 55 -2.88 7.10 10.82
CA LEU A 55 -4.29 6.95 11.23
C LEU A 55 -5.25 7.62 10.25
N THR A 56 -4.92 8.80 9.72
CA THR A 56 -5.75 9.46 8.69
C THR A 56 -5.80 8.64 7.40
N THR A 57 -4.67 8.07 6.97
CA THR A 57 -4.60 7.18 5.80
C THR A 57 -5.44 5.92 6.01
N VAL A 58 -5.35 5.27 7.16
CA VAL A 58 -6.15 4.08 7.50
C VAL A 58 -7.64 4.41 7.47
N LEU A 59 -8.04 5.55 8.03
CA LEU A 59 -9.44 6.00 8.04
C LEU A 59 -9.97 6.24 6.62
N ILE A 60 -9.22 6.95 5.79
CA ILE A 60 -9.59 7.20 4.39
C ILE A 60 -9.73 5.89 3.63
N ASN A 61 -8.74 5.00 3.72
CA ASN A 61 -8.76 3.72 3.04
C ASN A 61 -9.92 2.83 3.53
N PHE A 62 -10.31 2.92 4.80
CA PHE A 62 -11.47 2.21 5.32
C PHE A 62 -12.76 2.65 4.61
N PHE A 63 -12.99 3.95 4.44
CA PHE A 63 -14.18 4.44 3.74
C PHE A 63 -14.15 4.13 2.23
N LEU A 64 -12.97 4.13 1.62
CA LEU A 64 -12.82 3.86 0.18
C LEU A 64 -12.77 2.36 -0.15
N ALA A 65 -12.51 1.49 0.84
CA ALA A 65 -12.37 0.05 0.64
C ALA A 65 -13.60 -0.59 -0.03
N PHE A 66 -14.81 -0.08 0.27
CA PHE A 66 -16.04 -0.59 -0.34
C PHE A 66 -16.03 -0.42 -1.87
N ILE A 67 -15.52 0.71 -2.38
CA ILE A 67 -15.42 0.97 -3.83
C ILE A 67 -14.45 -0.04 -4.46
N LEU A 68 -13.30 -0.28 -3.81
CA LEU A 68 -12.29 -1.21 -4.28
C LEU A 68 -12.85 -2.64 -4.40
N LEU A 69 -13.55 -3.11 -3.35
CA LEU A 69 -14.17 -4.43 -3.33
C LEU A 69 -15.23 -4.57 -4.41
N LYS A 70 -16.10 -3.56 -4.59
CA LYS A 70 -17.11 -3.55 -5.64
C LYS A 70 -16.51 -3.53 -7.04
N THR A 71 -15.40 -2.84 -7.24
CA THR A 71 -14.70 -2.81 -8.52
C THR A 71 -14.10 -4.18 -8.84
N SER A 72 -13.45 -4.84 -7.89
CA SER A 72 -12.93 -6.19 -8.05
C SER A 72 -14.04 -7.19 -8.39
N ASP A 73 -15.13 -7.19 -7.61
CA ASP A 73 -16.30 -8.04 -7.83
C ASP A 73 -16.90 -7.83 -9.23
N TRP A 74 -17.08 -6.56 -9.63
CA TRP A 74 -17.61 -6.22 -10.95
C TRP A 74 -16.71 -6.71 -12.08
N THR A 75 -15.40 -6.53 -11.99
CA THR A 75 -14.46 -6.96 -13.04
C THR A 75 -14.47 -8.48 -13.23
N ILE A 76 -14.50 -9.24 -12.14
CA ILE A 76 -14.58 -10.70 -12.18
C ILE A 76 -15.92 -11.14 -12.77
N HIS A 77 -17.04 -10.58 -12.30
CA HIS A 77 -18.38 -10.96 -12.79
C HIS A 77 -18.58 -10.68 -14.28
N ASN A 78 -17.97 -9.60 -14.80
CA ASN A 78 -18.10 -9.21 -16.21
C ASN A 78 -16.96 -9.71 -17.08
N ASN A 79 -16.06 -10.55 -16.57
CA ASN A 79 -14.84 -11.00 -17.28
C ASN A 79 -14.06 -9.83 -17.87
N PHE A 80 -13.97 -8.72 -17.14
CA PHE A 80 -13.29 -7.50 -17.57
C PHE A 80 -11.90 -7.40 -16.94
N GLY A 81 -10.92 -6.93 -17.74
CA GLY A 81 -9.57 -6.65 -17.31
C GLY A 81 -8.53 -7.59 -17.88
N PHE A 82 -7.29 -7.15 -17.84
CA PHE A 82 -6.17 -7.79 -18.52
C PHE A 82 -6.05 -9.30 -18.21
N LEU A 83 -6.16 -9.68 -16.92
CA LEU A 83 -6.04 -11.08 -16.52
C LEU A 83 -7.20 -11.96 -17.03
N ASN A 84 -8.37 -11.39 -17.29
CA ASN A 84 -9.52 -12.11 -17.81
C ASN A 84 -9.50 -12.24 -19.35
N TRP A 85 -8.65 -11.47 -20.04
CA TRP A 85 -8.55 -11.46 -21.51
C TRP A 85 -7.37 -12.27 -22.04
N ILE A 86 -6.38 -12.58 -21.20
CA ILE A 86 -5.25 -13.42 -21.61
C ILE A 86 -5.65 -14.91 -21.57
N PRO A 87 -4.99 -15.78 -22.36
CA PRO A 87 -5.21 -17.23 -22.30
C PRO A 87 -4.97 -17.78 -20.90
N GLU A 88 -5.52 -18.96 -20.61
CA GLU A 88 -5.33 -19.65 -19.34
C GLU A 88 -3.86 -19.68 -18.94
N THR A 89 -3.58 -18.98 -17.85
CA THR A 89 -2.26 -18.90 -17.23
C THR A 89 -2.30 -19.55 -15.85
N PRO A 90 -1.22 -20.21 -15.42
CA PRO A 90 -1.19 -20.81 -14.09
C PRO A 90 -1.35 -19.76 -13.01
N LEU A 91 -2.05 -20.10 -11.93
CA LEU A 91 -2.40 -19.16 -10.83
C LEU A 91 -1.19 -18.38 -10.29
N TRP A 92 -0.02 -19.03 -10.16
CA TRP A 92 1.19 -18.33 -9.68
C TRP A 92 1.62 -17.19 -10.63
N ALA A 93 1.43 -17.36 -11.93
CA ALA A 93 1.76 -16.32 -12.92
C ALA A 93 0.74 -15.17 -12.87
N GLN A 94 -0.56 -15.48 -12.71
CA GLN A 94 -1.60 -14.46 -12.51
C GLN A 94 -1.33 -13.63 -11.24
N VAL A 95 -0.95 -14.30 -10.16
CA VAL A 95 -0.62 -13.62 -8.89
C VAL A 95 0.62 -12.72 -9.04
N LEU A 96 1.68 -13.23 -9.67
CA LEU A 96 2.90 -12.45 -9.91
C LEU A 96 2.62 -11.23 -10.78
N LEU A 97 1.95 -11.43 -11.93
CA LEU A 97 1.54 -10.34 -12.81
C LEU A 97 0.65 -9.34 -12.08
N GLY A 98 -0.30 -9.85 -11.27
CA GLY A 98 -1.19 -9.02 -10.47
C GLY A 98 -0.45 -8.13 -9.49
N VAL A 99 0.45 -8.69 -8.71
CA VAL A 99 1.25 -7.95 -7.72
C VAL A 99 2.13 -6.90 -8.42
N VAL A 100 2.86 -7.28 -9.47
CA VAL A 100 3.74 -6.36 -10.20
C VAL A 100 2.94 -5.22 -10.87
N PHE A 101 1.81 -5.55 -11.49
CA PHE A 101 0.96 -4.55 -12.15
C PHE A 101 0.34 -3.58 -11.15
N LEU A 102 -0.17 -4.09 -10.02
CA LEU A 102 -0.75 -3.25 -8.97
C LEU A 102 0.32 -2.38 -8.29
N ASP A 103 1.54 -2.88 -8.13
CA ASP A 103 2.65 -2.08 -7.61
C ASP A 103 3.02 -0.95 -8.58
N PHE A 104 3.13 -1.27 -9.87
CA PHE A 104 3.42 -0.27 -10.88
C PHE A 104 2.34 0.83 -10.96
N ILE A 105 1.06 0.45 -11.05
CA ILE A 105 -0.05 1.41 -11.19
C ILE A 105 -0.43 2.06 -9.85
N GLY A 106 -0.42 1.31 -8.75
CA GLY A 106 -0.94 1.77 -7.45
C GLY A 106 0.12 2.37 -6.51
N ALA A 107 1.42 2.11 -6.74
CA ALA A 107 2.48 2.67 -5.91
C ALA A 107 3.46 3.53 -6.72
N TYR A 108 4.09 2.97 -7.75
CA TYR A 108 5.12 3.69 -8.52
C TYR A 108 4.53 4.87 -9.30
N LEU A 109 3.48 4.63 -10.08
CA LEU A 109 2.91 5.66 -10.97
C LEU A 109 2.33 6.87 -10.22
N PRO A 110 1.53 6.73 -9.15
CA PRO A 110 1.09 7.88 -8.37
C PRO A 110 2.25 8.66 -7.79
N HIS A 111 3.26 8.00 -7.22
CA HIS A 111 4.46 8.65 -6.69
C HIS A 111 5.18 9.47 -7.79
N TYR A 112 5.39 8.89 -8.97
CA TYR A 112 5.97 9.60 -10.10
C TYR A 112 5.13 10.83 -10.49
N VAL A 113 3.81 10.68 -10.60
CA VAL A 113 2.88 11.75 -10.97
C VAL A 113 2.85 12.86 -9.90
N GLU A 114 2.92 12.49 -8.63
CA GLU A 114 3.00 13.42 -7.49
C GLU A 114 4.26 14.28 -7.56
N HIS A 115 5.38 13.75 -8.07
CA HIS A 115 6.59 14.53 -8.32
C HIS A 115 6.53 15.44 -9.55
N GLN A 116 5.70 15.11 -10.56
CA GLN A 116 5.63 15.89 -11.82
C GLN A 116 4.60 17.00 -11.79
N ILE A 117 3.52 16.84 -11.04
CA ILE A 117 2.38 17.75 -11.03
C ILE A 117 2.41 18.62 -9.78
N LYS A 118 2.68 19.93 -9.96
CA LYS A 118 2.86 20.89 -8.85
C LYS A 118 1.78 20.84 -7.77
N PRO A 119 0.46 20.84 -8.04
CA PRO A 119 -0.54 20.69 -7.00
C PRO A 119 -0.42 19.39 -6.20
N LEU A 120 -0.09 18.27 -6.85
CA LEU A 120 0.10 16.98 -6.19
C LEU A 120 1.40 16.95 -5.39
N TRP A 121 2.48 17.55 -5.93
CA TRP A 121 3.73 17.74 -5.20
C TRP A 121 3.53 18.51 -3.89
N MET A 122 2.72 19.56 -3.88
CA MET A 122 2.43 20.32 -2.65
C MET A 122 1.79 19.46 -1.55
N VAL A 123 1.03 18.45 -1.93
CA VAL A 123 0.41 17.50 -1.01
C VAL A 123 1.44 16.44 -0.59
N HIS A 124 2.19 15.89 -1.54
CA HIS A 124 3.23 14.87 -1.34
C HIS A 124 4.44 15.41 -0.57
N LEU A 125 4.65 16.72 -0.56
CA LEU A 125 5.70 17.38 0.22
C LEU A 125 5.60 17.09 1.73
N VAL A 126 4.43 16.73 2.25
CA VAL A 126 4.27 16.28 3.65
C VAL A 126 5.13 15.04 3.91
N HIS A 127 5.19 14.09 2.96
CA HIS A 127 6.07 12.94 3.03
C HIS A 127 7.55 13.36 2.98
N HIS A 128 7.91 14.19 2.03
CA HIS A 128 9.30 14.67 1.85
C HIS A 128 9.75 15.74 2.85
N SER A 129 8.86 16.24 3.70
CA SER A 129 9.22 17.21 4.76
C SER A 129 9.87 16.58 5.98
N ASP A 130 9.98 15.24 6.01
CA ASP A 130 10.65 14.55 7.09
C ASP A 130 12.18 14.59 6.91
N HIS A 131 12.85 15.33 7.79
CA HIS A 131 14.31 15.44 7.79
C HIS A 131 15.01 14.29 8.56
N LYS A 132 14.25 13.42 9.19
CA LYS A 132 14.76 12.34 10.05
C LYS A 132 14.03 11.05 9.72
N VAL A 133 14.19 10.63 8.48
CA VAL A 133 13.52 9.44 7.94
C VAL A 133 13.77 8.24 8.84
N ASP A 134 12.67 7.59 9.23
CA ASP A 134 12.64 6.32 9.95
C ASP A 134 11.43 5.49 9.48
N THR A 135 11.30 4.27 9.98
CA THR A 135 10.18 3.37 9.62
C THR A 135 8.80 4.05 9.68
N THR A 136 8.58 4.97 10.62
CA THR A 136 7.28 5.65 10.78
C THR A 136 7.01 6.64 9.66
N THR A 137 8.04 7.12 8.96
CA THR A 137 7.94 8.03 7.81
C THR A 137 7.24 7.36 6.62
N ALA A 138 7.34 6.03 6.49
CA ALA A 138 6.74 5.27 5.40
C ALA A 138 5.24 5.54 5.19
N ASN A 139 4.52 5.87 6.26
CA ASN A 139 3.09 6.13 6.24
C ASN A 139 2.71 7.61 6.45
N ARG A 140 3.69 8.51 6.36
CA ARG A 140 3.50 9.96 6.51
C ARG A 140 2.92 10.57 5.24
N HIS A 141 1.62 10.36 5.00
CA HIS A 141 0.92 10.85 3.82
C HIS A 141 -0.15 11.88 4.17
N HIS A 142 -0.20 12.96 3.41
CA HIS A 142 -1.30 13.91 3.53
C HIS A 142 -2.64 13.21 3.17
N PRO A 143 -3.77 13.51 3.84
CA PRO A 143 -5.05 12.87 3.55
C PRO A 143 -5.46 12.89 2.07
N LEU A 144 -5.22 14.00 1.37
CA LEU A 144 -5.51 14.10 -0.06
C LEU A 144 -4.59 13.21 -0.92
N GLU A 145 -3.33 13.03 -0.52
CA GLU A 145 -2.42 12.08 -1.16
C GLU A 145 -2.94 10.64 -1.06
N SER A 146 -3.49 10.27 0.10
CA SER A 146 -4.12 8.94 0.27
C SER A 146 -5.27 8.72 -0.72
N VAL A 147 -6.07 9.75 -1.00
CA VAL A 147 -7.14 9.69 -2.01
C VAL A 147 -6.57 9.54 -3.42
N VAL A 148 -5.51 10.28 -3.76
CA VAL A 148 -4.84 10.18 -5.07
C VAL A 148 -4.29 8.76 -5.27
N ARG A 149 -3.51 8.25 -4.32
CA ARG A 149 -2.93 6.90 -4.38
C ARG A 149 -4.00 5.81 -4.44
N PHE A 150 -5.07 5.97 -3.67
CA PHE A 150 -6.22 5.06 -3.76
C PHE A 150 -6.85 5.07 -5.16
N SER A 151 -6.99 6.23 -5.80
CA SER A 151 -7.56 6.34 -7.15
C SER A 151 -6.72 5.59 -8.18
N PHE A 152 -5.39 5.63 -8.08
CA PHE A 152 -4.50 4.85 -8.92
C PHE A 152 -4.59 3.35 -8.61
N THR A 153 -4.68 2.96 -7.35
CA THR A 153 -4.91 1.55 -6.97
C THR A 153 -6.23 1.05 -7.54
N LEU A 154 -7.30 1.84 -7.44
CA LEU A 154 -8.61 1.51 -8.01
C LEU A 154 -8.55 1.34 -9.53
N LEU A 155 -7.84 2.26 -10.21
CA LEU A 155 -7.58 2.15 -11.65
C LEU A 155 -6.82 0.85 -11.97
N GLY A 156 -5.78 0.53 -11.19
CA GLY A 156 -5.02 -0.71 -11.35
C GLY A 156 -5.89 -1.96 -11.22
N VAL A 157 -6.74 -2.01 -10.19
CA VAL A 157 -7.69 -3.12 -9.98
C VAL A 157 -8.68 -3.23 -11.14
N PHE A 158 -9.23 -2.12 -11.61
CA PHE A 158 -10.16 -2.08 -12.73
C PHE A 158 -9.52 -2.58 -14.02
N LEU A 159 -8.33 -2.09 -14.37
CA LEU A 159 -7.62 -2.49 -15.58
C LEU A 159 -7.12 -3.94 -15.56
N LEU A 160 -6.73 -4.40 -14.37
CA LEU A 160 -6.18 -5.76 -14.21
C LEU A 160 -7.27 -6.83 -14.23
N GLY A 161 -8.41 -6.61 -13.55
CA GLY A 161 -9.47 -7.59 -13.40
C GLY A 161 -9.05 -8.77 -12.52
N THR A 162 -8.80 -8.53 -11.23
CA THR A 162 -8.26 -9.53 -10.31
C THR A 162 -9.11 -9.69 -9.04
N SER A 163 -8.95 -10.84 -8.37
CA SER A 163 -9.65 -11.15 -7.12
C SER A 163 -9.18 -10.28 -5.95
N VAL A 164 -10.05 -10.16 -4.95
CA VAL A 164 -9.74 -9.50 -3.68
C VAL A 164 -8.50 -10.09 -3.03
N GLY A 165 -8.30 -11.41 -3.11
CA GLY A 165 -7.13 -12.09 -2.54
C GLY A 165 -5.81 -11.59 -3.10
N VAL A 166 -5.72 -11.37 -4.40
CA VAL A 166 -4.51 -10.79 -5.04
C VAL A 166 -4.31 -9.35 -4.60
N ILE A 167 -5.38 -8.56 -4.48
CA ILE A 167 -5.31 -7.17 -4.02
C ILE A 167 -4.81 -7.11 -2.57
N MET A 168 -5.37 -7.93 -1.68
CA MET A 168 -4.98 -7.97 -0.27
C MET A 168 -3.55 -8.47 -0.07
N LEU A 169 -3.12 -9.45 -0.87
CA LEU A 169 -1.73 -9.91 -0.87
C LEU A 169 -0.79 -8.79 -1.33
N TYR A 170 -1.12 -8.11 -2.44
CA TYR A 170 -0.36 -6.94 -2.90
C TYR A 170 -0.25 -5.86 -1.81
N GLN A 171 -1.36 -5.49 -1.18
CA GLN A 171 -1.36 -4.47 -0.13
C GLN A 171 -0.49 -4.87 1.07
N ALA A 172 -0.51 -6.14 1.49
CA ALA A 172 0.33 -6.64 2.56
C ALA A 172 1.83 -6.54 2.19
N LEU A 173 2.19 -6.95 0.97
CA LEU A 173 3.57 -6.87 0.48
C LEU A 173 4.04 -5.41 0.33
N SER A 174 3.19 -4.54 -0.22
CA SER A 174 3.48 -3.11 -0.43
C SER A 174 3.72 -2.39 0.91
N VAL A 175 2.89 -2.65 1.93
CA VAL A 175 3.08 -2.09 3.27
C VAL A 175 4.41 -2.52 3.88
N ILE A 176 4.73 -3.81 3.83
CA ILE A 176 6.00 -4.35 4.36
C ILE A 176 7.20 -3.74 3.61
N ALA A 177 7.14 -3.70 2.28
CA ALA A 177 8.21 -3.14 1.45
C ALA A 177 8.41 -1.64 1.73
N SER A 178 7.32 -0.88 1.86
CA SER A 178 7.39 0.56 2.20
C SER A 178 8.06 0.80 3.55
N GLN A 179 7.71 0.01 4.57
CA GLN A 179 8.33 0.11 5.90
C GLN A 179 9.80 -0.28 5.88
N PHE A 180 10.16 -1.32 5.14
CA PHE A 180 11.56 -1.74 4.95
C PHE A 180 12.40 -0.66 4.26
N ASN A 181 11.86 -0.02 3.22
CA ASN A 181 12.59 1.01 2.46
C ASN A 181 12.86 2.29 3.26
N HIS A 182 12.16 2.50 4.37
CA HIS A 182 12.33 3.68 5.25
C HIS A 182 13.05 3.34 6.56
N ALA A 183 13.36 2.06 6.81
CA ALA A 183 14.06 1.58 8.00
C ALA A 183 15.58 1.82 7.97
#